data_6d9e2085ecb9f42f417949de62a2ae88
#
_entry.id   6d9e2085ecb9f42f417949de62a2ae88
#
_cell.length_a   1.000
_cell.length_b   1.000
_cell.length_c   1.000
_cell.angle_alpha   90.00
_cell.angle_beta   90.00
_cell.angle_gamma   90.00
#
_symmetry.space_group_name_H-M   'P 1'
#
loop_
_entity.id
_entity.type
_entity.pdbx_description
1 polymer ?
#
loop_
_entity_poly.entity_id
_entity_poly.type
_entity_poly.pdbx_seq_one_letter_code
_entity_poly.pdbx_strand_id
1 'polypeptide(L)'
;GGIASGCRFVTALHIESTDGKIQADVDSLTVSGAKTLTAYLAVSVSDAARTDSIFPAFQCGSYEAAFTEHKKAYSELFGVCDINIVASEAERRESSALTLDALLSGYRAGRYRSLVPMLYFNLGRNLLISSAGACFHSRHKSCGTD
;
A
#
# COMPACT_ATOMS: atom_id res chain seq x y z
N GLY A 1 9.89 18.06 -6.11
CA GLY A 1 8.73 18.33 -6.95
C GLY A 1 7.74 19.27 -6.26
N GLY A 2 6.89 19.92 -7.03
CA GLY A 2 5.82 20.78 -6.53
C GLY A 2 4.55 20.60 -7.34
N ILE A 3 3.42 20.77 -6.72
CA ILE A 3 2.10 20.75 -7.33
C ILE A 3 1.51 22.17 -7.35
N ALA A 4 0.54 22.40 -8.23
CA ALA A 4 -0.03 23.74 -8.49
C ALA A 4 -0.64 24.43 -7.25
N SER A 5 -0.90 23.71 -6.18
CA SER A 5 -1.39 24.21 -4.89
C SER A 5 -0.32 24.77 -3.95
N GLY A 6 0.96 24.80 -4.35
CA GLY A 6 2.09 25.20 -3.51
C GLY A 6 2.64 24.09 -2.61
N CYS A 7 1.97 22.95 -2.49
CA CYS A 7 2.49 21.81 -1.73
C CYS A 7 3.76 21.24 -2.36
N ARG A 8 4.72 20.89 -1.53
CA ARG A 8 5.92 20.15 -1.93
C ARG A 8 5.74 18.67 -1.64
N PHE A 9 6.36 17.83 -2.44
CA PHE A 9 6.51 16.42 -2.13
C PHE A 9 7.97 16.01 -2.22
N VAL A 10 8.34 15.08 -1.36
CA VAL A 10 9.65 14.44 -1.36
C VAL A 10 9.40 12.93 -1.37
N THR A 11 10.09 12.25 -2.25
CA THR A 11 10.09 10.79 -2.32
C THR A 11 11.51 10.31 -2.07
N ALA A 12 11.68 9.34 -1.19
CA ALA A 12 12.95 8.70 -0.93
C ALA A 12 12.80 7.18 -1.10
N LEU A 13 13.80 6.59 -1.74
CA LEU A 13 13.93 5.15 -1.94
C LEU A 13 15.18 4.67 -1.20
N HIS A 14 15.02 3.70 -0.31
CA HIS A 14 16.11 2.99 0.32
C HIS A 14 16.09 1.53 -0.15
N ILE A 15 17.23 1.06 -0.64
CA ILE A 15 17.40 -0.32 -1.09
C ILE A 15 18.30 -1.05 -0.11
N GLU A 16 17.79 -2.16 0.43
CA GLU A 16 18.52 -3.10 1.24
C GLU A 16 18.74 -4.39 0.43
N SER A 17 19.97 -4.80 0.28
CA SER A 17 20.32 -6.07 -0.35
C SER A 17 21.09 -6.93 0.64
N THR A 18 20.70 -8.18 0.79
CA THR A 18 21.34 -9.11 1.73
C THR A 18 22.57 -9.81 1.15
N ASP A 19 22.63 -9.98 -0.18
CA ASP A 19 23.64 -10.82 -0.85
C ASP A 19 24.15 -10.26 -2.19
N GLY A 20 23.72 -9.05 -2.59
CA GLY A 20 24.14 -8.39 -3.82
C GLY A 20 25.02 -7.16 -3.60
N LYS A 21 25.45 -6.56 -4.70
CA LYS A 21 26.17 -5.28 -4.72
C LYS A 21 25.23 -4.17 -5.12
N ILE A 22 25.25 -3.09 -4.34
CA ILE A 22 24.49 -1.86 -4.65
C ILE A 22 25.49 -0.82 -5.16
N GLN A 23 25.20 -0.25 -6.31
CA GLN A 23 25.94 0.86 -6.90
C GLN A 23 25.01 2.03 -7.13
N ALA A 24 25.34 3.17 -6.55
CA ALA A 24 24.61 4.41 -6.76
C ALA A 24 25.32 5.27 -7.79
N ASP A 25 24.55 5.83 -8.70
CA ASP A 25 24.97 6.85 -9.65
C ASP A 25 24.11 8.10 -9.44
N VAL A 26 24.32 9.13 -10.25
CA VAL A 26 23.64 10.44 -10.09
C VAL A 26 22.12 10.32 -10.14
N ASP A 27 21.60 9.47 -10.99
CA ASP A 27 20.16 9.32 -11.29
C ASP A 27 19.65 7.88 -11.25
N SER A 28 20.50 6.93 -10.82
CA SER A 28 20.15 5.52 -10.82
C SER A 28 20.77 4.76 -9.65
N LEU A 29 20.07 3.69 -9.25
CA LEU A 29 20.56 2.68 -8.32
C LEU A 29 20.59 1.33 -9.03
N THR A 30 21.77 0.73 -9.13
CA THR A 30 21.96 -0.58 -9.75
C THR A 30 22.22 -1.62 -8.68
N VAL A 31 21.43 -2.69 -8.68
CA VAL A 31 21.64 -3.85 -7.82
C VAL A 31 22.02 -5.05 -8.69
N SER A 32 23.14 -5.70 -8.38
CA SER A 32 23.62 -6.84 -9.15
C SER A 32 23.98 -8.02 -8.24
N GLY A 33 23.65 -9.24 -8.71
CA GLY A 33 23.98 -10.49 -8.03
C GLY A 33 23.11 -10.77 -6.80
N ALA A 34 22.07 -9.99 -6.51
CA ALA A 34 21.15 -10.23 -5.41
C ALA A 34 20.13 -11.33 -5.77
N LYS A 35 19.87 -12.24 -4.84
CA LYS A 35 18.77 -13.21 -4.92
C LYS A 35 17.49 -12.62 -4.37
N THR A 36 17.62 -11.76 -3.37
CA THR A 36 16.51 -11.05 -2.73
C THR A 36 16.82 -9.56 -2.68
N LEU A 37 15.81 -8.75 -2.90
CA LEU A 37 15.88 -7.30 -2.82
C LEU A 37 14.72 -6.78 -1.98
N THR A 38 15.03 -6.01 -0.94
CA THR A 38 14.05 -5.25 -0.19
C THR A 38 14.22 -3.77 -0.49
N ALA A 39 13.15 -3.13 -0.91
CA ALA A 39 13.11 -1.71 -1.21
C ALA A 39 12.07 -1.01 -0.33
N TYR A 40 12.46 0.07 0.34
CA TYR A 40 11.60 0.92 1.15
C TYR A 40 11.35 2.22 0.41
N LEU A 41 10.09 2.54 0.18
CA LEU A 41 9.66 3.78 -0.43
C LEU A 41 8.96 4.64 0.62
N ALA A 42 9.43 5.86 0.82
CA ALA A 42 8.78 6.85 1.66
C ALA A 42 8.39 8.07 0.83
N VAL A 43 7.20 8.59 1.07
CA VAL A 43 6.66 9.79 0.42
C VAL A 43 6.19 10.74 1.50
N SER A 44 6.63 12.00 1.44
CA SER A 44 6.14 13.08 2.29
C SER A 44 5.55 14.19 1.43
N VAL A 45 4.37 14.65 1.81
CA VAL A 45 3.67 15.75 1.12
C VAL A 45 3.32 16.79 2.18
N SER A 46 3.94 17.95 2.13
CA SER A 46 3.62 19.10 2.97
C SER A 46 4.30 20.36 2.43
N ASP A 47 3.89 21.52 2.91
CA ASP A 47 4.56 22.79 2.58
C ASP A 47 6.02 22.84 3.07
N ALA A 48 6.31 22.09 4.13
CA ALA A 48 7.62 21.96 4.74
C ALA A 48 8.34 20.64 4.39
N ALA A 49 7.87 19.90 3.37
CA ALA A 49 8.49 18.63 2.99
C ALA A 49 9.97 18.82 2.63
N ARG A 50 10.84 18.20 3.42
CA ARG A 50 12.29 18.24 3.27
C ARG A 50 12.84 16.83 3.23
N THR A 51 13.96 16.66 2.56
CA THR A 51 14.63 15.35 2.46
C THR A 51 14.94 14.78 3.84
N ASP A 52 15.38 15.61 4.78
CA ASP A 52 15.79 15.21 6.12
C ASP A 52 14.62 14.62 6.94
N SER A 53 13.38 15.02 6.65
CA SER A 53 12.18 14.55 7.35
C SER A 53 11.73 13.15 6.94
N ILE A 54 12.27 12.60 5.86
CA ILE A 54 11.89 11.29 5.32
C ILE A 54 12.79 10.16 5.84
N PHE A 55 14.06 10.44 6.15
CA PHE A 55 15.00 9.41 6.60
C PHE A 55 14.56 8.61 7.83
N PRO A 56 13.92 9.20 8.87
CA PRO A 56 13.42 8.42 9.99
C PRO A 56 12.39 7.34 9.61
N ALA A 57 11.70 7.49 8.49
CA ALA A 57 10.73 6.50 8.01
C ALA A 57 11.37 5.15 7.60
N PHE A 58 12.69 5.13 7.36
CA PHE A 58 13.43 3.90 7.03
C PHE A 58 13.98 3.17 8.26
N GLN A 59 13.76 3.68 9.47
CA GLN A 59 14.18 3.06 10.73
C GLN A 59 13.10 2.12 11.29
N CYS A 60 12.44 1.36 10.45
CA CYS A 60 11.32 0.51 10.85
C CYS A 60 11.73 -0.93 11.24
N GLY A 61 13.02 -1.21 11.42
CA GLY A 61 13.49 -2.56 11.75
C GLY A 61 13.48 -3.49 10.54
N SER A 62 13.30 -4.80 10.78
CA SER A 62 13.25 -5.77 9.69
C SER A 62 11.92 -5.70 8.93
N TYR A 63 11.93 -6.16 7.67
CA TYR A 63 10.72 -6.29 6.86
C TYR A 63 9.64 -7.12 7.57
N GLU A 64 10.01 -8.22 8.19
CA GLU A 64 9.08 -9.12 8.89
C GLU A 64 8.39 -8.43 10.07
N ALA A 65 9.12 -7.61 10.82
CA ALA A 65 8.57 -6.85 11.92
C ALA A 65 7.58 -5.79 11.41
N ALA A 66 7.97 -5.02 10.40
CA ALA A 66 7.13 -4.00 9.78
C ALA A 66 5.88 -4.62 9.13
N PHE A 67 6.02 -5.75 8.44
CA PHE A 67 4.91 -6.47 7.83
C PHE A 67 3.92 -7.02 8.88
N THR A 68 4.44 -7.55 9.98
CA THR A 68 3.59 -8.07 11.07
C THR A 68 2.77 -6.96 11.72
N GLU A 69 3.40 -5.84 12.02
CA GLU A 69 2.73 -4.66 12.58
C GLU A 69 1.68 -4.10 11.61
N HIS A 70 2.04 -3.94 10.34
CA HIS A 70 1.13 -3.49 9.29
C HIS A 70 -0.08 -4.43 9.15
N LYS A 71 0.17 -5.74 9.08
CA LYS A 71 -0.90 -6.74 8.95
C LYS A 71 -1.86 -6.69 10.14
N LYS A 72 -1.35 -6.53 11.36
CA LYS A 72 -2.18 -6.39 12.55
C LYS A 72 -3.07 -5.15 12.47
N ALA A 73 -2.48 -3.98 12.28
CA ALA A 73 -3.19 -2.71 12.19
C ALA A 73 -4.23 -2.68 11.05
N TYR A 74 -3.85 -3.20 9.89
CA TYR A 74 -4.76 -3.30 8.74
C TYR A 74 -5.94 -4.23 9.02
N SER A 75 -5.68 -5.40 9.61
CA SER A 75 -6.72 -6.41 9.91
C SER A 75 -7.73 -5.91 10.94
N GLU A 76 -7.28 -5.15 11.94
CA GLU A 76 -8.16 -4.53 12.93
C GLU A 76 -9.16 -3.58 12.26
N LEU A 77 -8.70 -2.72 11.35
CA LEU A 77 -9.57 -1.79 10.63
C LEU A 77 -10.43 -2.50 9.57
N PHE A 78 -9.84 -3.42 8.82
CA PHE A 78 -10.54 -4.14 7.77
C PHE A 78 -11.62 -5.08 8.32
N GLY A 79 -11.45 -5.62 9.52
CA GLY A 79 -12.41 -6.51 10.18
C GLY A 79 -13.65 -5.81 10.79
N VAL A 80 -13.64 -4.47 10.91
CA VAL A 80 -14.76 -3.72 11.54
C VAL A 80 -16.05 -3.79 10.72
N CYS A 81 -15.95 -3.87 9.39
CA CYS A 81 -17.11 -3.91 8.51
C CYS A 81 -16.88 -4.94 7.41
N ASP A 82 -17.85 -5.81 7.19
CA ASP A 82 -17.85 -6.75 6.07
C ASP A 82 -19.21 -6.76 5.39
N ILE A 83 -19.20 -6.85 4.05
CA ILE A 83 -20.40 -7.05 3.24
C ILE A 83 -20.23 -8.35 2.49
N ASN A 84 -21.10 -9.31 2.78
CA ASN A 84 -21.17 -10.57 2.08
C ASN A 84 -22.43 -10.62 1.21
N ILE A 85 -22.25 -10.50 -0.10
CA ILE A 85 -23.32 -10.72 -1.07
C ILE A 85 -23.17 -12.16 -1.55
N VAL A 86 -24.19 -12.97 -1.29
CA VAL A 86 -24.14 -14.39 -1.63
C VAL A 86 -24.19 -14.57 -3.15
N ALA A 87 -23.05 -14.89 -3.73
CA ALA A 87 -22.95 -15.33 -5.11
C ALA A 87 -23.29 -16.83 -5.22
N SER A 88 -23.92 -17.23 -6.31
CA SER A 88 -24.15 -18.65 -6.59
C SER A 88 -22.82 -19.40 -6.75
N GLU A 89 -22.82 -20.69 -6.48
CA GLU A 89 -21.62 -21.54 -6.66
C GLU A 89 -21.14 -21.53 -8.12
N ALA A 90 -22.09 -21.50 -9.06
CA ALA A 90 -21.78 -21.41 -10.49
C ALA A 90 -21.07 -20.09 -10.83
N GLU A 91 -21.56 -18.95 -10.29
CA GLU A 91 -20.95 -17.63 -10.47
C GLU A 91 -19.53 -17.57 -9.89
N ARG A 92 -19.31 -18.17 -8.72
CA ARG A 92 -17.98 -18.23 -8.09
C ARG A 92 -16.98 -19.05 -8.91
N ARG A 93 -17.40 -20.21 -9.40
CA ARG A 93 -16.55 -21.08 -10.23
C ARG A 93 -16.20 -20.43 -11.56
N GLU A 94 -17.18 -19.85 -12.24
CA GLU A 94 -16.97 -19.18 -13.51
C GLU A 94 -16.03 -17.98 -13.35
N SER A 95 -16.21 -17.17 -12.30
CA SER A 95 -15.43 -15.96 -12.08
C SER A 95 -14.00 -16.21 -11.61
N SER A 96 -13.70 -17.36 -11.00
CA SER A 96 -12.39 -17.65 -10.41
C SER A 96 -11.24 -17.66 -11.42
N ALA A 97 -11.52 -17.92 -12.69
CA ALA A 97 -10.54 -17.95 -13.78
C ALA A 97 -10.54 -16.67 -14.63
N LEU A 98 -11.37 -15.68 -14.30
CA LEU A 98 -11.49 -14.46 -15.09
C LEU A 98 -10.50 -13.39 -14.66
N THR A 99 -10.02 -12.63 -15.65
CA THR A 99 -9.34 -11.36 -15.38
C THR A 99 -10.35 -10.30 -14.92
N LEU A 100 -9.86 -9.24 -14.29
CA LEU A 100 -10.71 -8.13 -13.85
C LEU A 100 -11.49 -7.51 -15.02
N ASP A 101 -10.88 -7.34 -16.18
CA ASP A 101 -11.53 -6.78 -17.38
C ASP A 101 -12.67 -7.67 -17.87
N ALA A 102 -12.47 -8.99 -17.88
CA ALA A 102 -13.49 -9.95 -18.27
C ALA A 102 -14.65 -9.94 -17.25
N LEU A 103 -14.35 -9.84 -15.96
CA LEU A 103 -15.34 -9.72 -14.90
C LEU A 103 -16.20 -8.45 -15.05
N LEU A 104 -15.56 -7.29 -15.29
CA LEU A 104 -16.24 -6.02 -15.50
C LEU A 104 -17.07 -6.00 -16.78
N SER A 105 -16.58 -6.62 -17.85
CA SER A 105 -17.32 -6.79 -19.11
C SER A 105 -18.54 -7.67 -18.91
N GLY A 106 -18.40 -8.76 -18.16
CA GLY A 106 -19.51 -9.62 -17.77
C GLY A 106 -20.56 -8.89 -16.93
N TYR A 107 -20.11 -8.03 -15.99
CA TYR A 107 -21.01 -7.22 -15.18
C TYR A 107 -21.84 -6.24 -16.02
N ARG A 108 -21.22 -5.56 -16.97
CA ARG A 108 -21.93 -4.70 -17.94
C ARG A 108 -22.97 -5.46 -18.76
N ALA A 109 -22.71 -6.74 -19.03
CA ALA A 109 -23.64 -7.65 -19.69
C ALA A 109 -24.69 -8.28 -18.74
N GLY A 110 -24.74 -7.83 -17.47
CA GLY A 110 -25.72 -8.30 -16.47
C GLY A 110 -25.36 -9.55 -15.73
N ARG A 111 -24.09 -10.04 -15.86
CA ARG A 111 -23.55 -11.18 -15.09
C ARG A 111 -22.79 -10.68 -13.86
N TYR A 112 -22.40 -11.57 -12.96
CA TYR A 112 -21.56 -11.27 -11.78
C TYR A 112 -22.07 -10.13 -10.91
N ARG A 113 -23.40 -10.02 -10.77
CA ARG A 113 -24.08 -8.93 -10.07
C ARG A 113 -23.80 -8.93 -8.57
N SER A 114 -23.42 -10.06 -8.01
CA SER A 114 -23.05 -10.18 -6.60
C SER A 114 -21.56 -9.89 -6.38
N LEU A 115 -20.71 -10.36 -7.28
CA LEU A 115 -19.26 -10.31 -7.12
C LEU A 115 -18.67 -8.92 -7.35
N VAL A 116 -19.10 -8.23 -8.41
CA VAL A 116 -18.51 -6.92 -8.76
C VAL A 116 -18.81 -5.85 -7.72
N PRO A 117 -20.04 -5.68 -7.18
CA PRO A 117 -20.30 -4.75 -6.09
C PRO A 117 -19.49 -5.06 -4.83
N MET A 118 -19.32 -6.33 -4.47
CA MET A 118 -18.50 -6.74 -3.34
C MET A 118 -17.02 -6.41 -3.56
N LEU A 119 -16.50 -6.62 -4.78
CA LEU A 119 -15.14 -6.24 -5.15
C LEU A 119 -14.94 -4.72 -5.02
N TYR A 120 -15.86 -3.91 -5.54
CA TYR A 120 -15.81 -2.45 -5.43
C TYR A 120 -15.86 -1.98 -3.99
N PHE A 121 -16.72 -2.57 -3.17
CA PHE A 121 -16.78 -2.26 -1.74
C PHE A 121 -15.45 -2.54 -1.05
N ASN A 122 -14.88 -3.73 -1.27
CA ASN A 122 -13.62 -4.11 -0.65
C ASN A 122 -12.44 -3.26 -1.16
N LEU A 123 -12.43 -2.89 -2.43
CA LEU A 123 -11.45 -1.96 -2.98
C LEU A 123 -11.59 -0.57 -2.34
N GLY A 124 -12.80 -0.05 -2.21
CA GLY A 124 -13.07 1.23 -1.56
C GLY A 124 -12.62 1.24 -0.11
N ARG A 125 -12.90 0.17 0.65
CA ARG A 125 -12.39 -0.01 2.02
C ARG A 125 -10.86 0.00 2.08
N ASN A 126 -10.23 -0.77 1.20
CA ASN A 126 -8.76 -0.82 1.14
C ASN A 126 -8.16 0.56 0.88
N LEU A 127 -8.70 1.30 -0.08
CA LEU A 127 -8.25 2.66 -0.38
C LEU A 127 -8.47 3.62 0.80
N LEU A 128 -9.62 3.51 1.48
CA LEU A 128 -9.92 4.34 2.64
C LEU A 128 -8.96 4.05 3.80
N ILE A 129 -8.74 2.79 4.14
CA ILE A 129 -7.82 2.37 5.21
C ILE A 129 -6.39 2.82 4.87
N SER A 130 -5.95 2.61 3.63
CA SER A 130 -4.60 2.98 3.19
C SER A 130 -4.37 4.49 3.19
N SER A 131 -5.39 5.29 2.88
CA SER A 131 -5.28 6.75 2.91
C SER A 131 -5.38 7.32 4.33
N ALA A 132 -6.19 6.71 5.20
CA ALA A 132 -6.37 7.15 6.58
C ALA A 132 -5.21 6.71 7.50
N GLY A 133 -4.54 5.61 7.19
CA GLY A 133 -3.45 5.04 7.99
C GLY A 133 -2.30 6.02 8.24
N ALA A 134 -2.00 6.89 7.29
CA ALA A 134 -1.00 7.94 7.47
C ALA A 134 -1.37 8.96 8.57
N CYS A 135 -2.66 9.20 8.79
CA CYS A 135 -3.14 10.11 9.85
C CYS A 135 -3.16 9.44 11.23
N PHE A 136 -3.34 8.13 11.32
CA PHE A 136 -3.38 7.41 12.60
C PHE A 136 -1.97 7.21 13.20
N HIS A 137 -0.96 6.95 12.39
CA HIS A 137 0.41 6.77 12.88
C HIS A 137 1.04 8.05 13.45
N SER A 138 0.65 9.23 12.97
CA SER A 138 1.19 10.49 13.47
C SER A 138 0.67 10.88 14.87
N ARG A 139 -0.49 10.36 15.28
CA ARG A 139 -1.08 10.68 16.61
C ARG A 139 -0.52 9.84 17.75
N HIS A 140 0.04 8.67 17.48
CA HIS A 140 0.57 7.81 18.55
C HIS A 140 2.02 8.11 18.96
N LYS A 141 2.76 8.92 18.18
CA LYS A 141 4.15 9.30 18.52
C LYS A 141 4.27 10.60 19.33
N SER A 142 3.17 11.26 19.67
CA SER A 142 3.21 12.52 20.43
C SER A 142 2.80 12.40 21.92
N CYS A 143 2.68 11.21 22.47
CA CYS A 143 2.43 11.01 23.90
C CYS A 143 3.57 10.18 24.50
N GLY A 144 4.60 10.87 24.99
CA GLY A 144 5.62 10.23 25.80
C GLY A 144 6.97 10.92 25.76
N THR A 145 7.04 12.12 26.33
CA THR A 145 8.24 12.62 27.00
C THR A 145 7.80 13.58 28.09
N ASP A 146 7.75 13.10 29.28
CA ASP A 146 8.12 13.79 30.48
C ASP A 146 9.25 13.02 31.15
#